data_f48e2c04b7a963f804f44533ac4c7a02
#
_entry.id   f48e2c04b7a963f804f44533ac4c7a02
#
_cell.length_a   1.000
_cell.length_b   1.000
_cell.length_c   1.000
_cell.angle_alpha   90.00
_cell.angle_beta   90.00
_cell.angle_gamma   90.00
#
_symmetry.space_group_name_H-M   'P 1'
#
loop_
_entity.id
_entity.type
_entity.pdbx_description
1 polymer ?
#
loop_
_entity_poly.entity_id
_entity_poly.type
_entity_poly.pdbx_seq_one_letter_code
_entity_poly.pdbx_strand_id
1 'polypeptide(L)'
;MSPNADRPGNASTSIVNGTQLRDMKKALPLRVLGEDDFAHWQRYGYVVVRNAISLTQAQATADFLWEFQEMDKNDPETWSRPQLRDHAMTELNNSGMVEAYHHQTMWDNRQCPRIYDAFVDIWDREDLWVSIDRANLNTPNVGKRAFDGFIHWDEDTSQRPLPINVQGVLSLADTTDETGGFQCVPELFENFAAWLETAPEGRNPFRPDMDEMPYPCHRVPMQAGDLLIFNSLLAHGIRANRSNSARIAQYISMAPASQDQAELVDWRVKSWDERLPARGHAFPGDPRNWEQTRYARAELTPLGEKLLGKQRW
;
A
#
# COMPACT_ATOMS: atom_id res chain seq x y z
N MET A 1 -6.86 11.93 -21.53
CA MET A 1 -6.91 11.01 -20.38
C MET A 1 -5.48 10.74 -19.96
N SER A 2 -5.14 10.87 -18.69
CA SER A 2 -3.80 10.51 -18.22
C SER A 2 -3.56 9.02 -18.48
N PRO A 3 -2.41 8.61 -19.04
CA PRO A 3 -2.11 7.20 -19.29
C PRO A 3 -2.02 6.34 -18.01
N ASN A 4 -2.19 6.95 -16.85
CA ASN A 4 -2.11 6.32 -15.53
C ASN A 4 -3.48 5.94 -14.93
N ALA A 5 -4.60 6.20 -15.63
CA ALA A 5 -5.94 5.94 -15.08
C ALA A 5 -6.25 4.45 -14.84
N ASP A 6 -5.52 3.54 -15.48
CA ASP A 6 -5.80 2.11 -15.51
C ASP A 6 -4.77 1.25 -14.75
N ARG A 7 -3.92 1.87 -13.90
CA ARG A 7 -2.87 1.14 -13.18
C ARG A 7 -3.35 0.66 -11.81
N PRO A 8 -2.92 -0.53 -11.36
CA PRO A 8 -2.98 -0.90 -9.96
C PRO A 8 -2.17 0.11 -9.12
N GLY A 9 -2.67 0.43 -7.92
CA GLY A 9 -2.01 1.38 -7.02
C GLY A 9 -2.45 2.83 -7.22
N ASN A 10 -1.99 3.72 -6.35
CA ASN A 10 -2.41 5.11 -6.30
C ASN A 10 -1.49 5.99 -7.15
N ALA A 11 -1.65 5.94 -8.48
CA ALA A 11 -0.87 6.70 -9.46
C ALA A 11 -0.91 8.23 -9.25
N SER A 12 -1.85 8.74 -8.43
CA SER A 12 -1.96 10.18 -8.12
C SER A 12 -0.84 10.70 -7.23
N THR A 13 -0.01 9.82 -6.67
CA THR A 13 1.10 10.18 -5.77
C THR A 13 2.47 10.10 -6.44
N SER A 14 2.56 9.65 -7.69
CA SER A 14 3.84 9.51 -8.39
C SER A 14 4.41 10.85 -8.82
N ILE A 15 5.71 11.03 -8.61
CA ILE A 15 6.48 12.18 -9.05
C ILE A 15 7.41 11.73 -10.18
N VAL A 16 7.42 12.46 -11.30
CA VAL A 16 8.26 12.12 -12.45
C VAL A 16 9.51 13.01 -12.59
N ASN A 17 9.66 14.02 -11.74
CA ASN A 17 10.79 14.95 -11.77
C ASN A 17 11.50 14.93 -10.42
N GLY A 18 12.81 14.74 -10.43
CA GLY A 18 13.65 14.83 -9.25
C GLY A 18 14.68 13.72 -9.14
N THR A 19 15.44 13.78 -8.06
CA THR A 19 16.42 12.75 -7.69
C THR A 19 15.69 11.57 -7.06
N GLN A 20 16.07 10.36 -7.42
CA GLN A 20 15.55 9.15 -6.78
C GLN A 20 15.82 9.19 -5.26
N LEU A 21 14.85 8.75 -4.46
CA LEU A 21 14.94 8.85 -3.01
C LEU A 21 16.14 8.09 -2.43
N ARG A 22 16.56 6.99 -3.07
CA ARG A 22 17.76 6.25 -2.68
C ARG A 22 19.07 7.05 -2.81
N ASP A 23 19.08 8.05 -3.70
CA ASP A 23 20.25 8.87 -4.00
C ASP A 23 20.19 10.24 -3.31
N MET A 24 19.14 10.48 -2.54
CA MET A 24 18.91 11.76 -1.88
C MET A 24 19.83 11.91 -0.66
N LYS A 25 20.47 13.07 -0.55
CA LYS A 25 21.18 13.44 0.64
C LYS A 25 20.19 14.01 1.68
N LYS A 26 20.07 13.33 2.81
CA LYS A 26 19.13 13.70 3.85
C LYS A 26 19.47 15.05 4.50
N ALA A 27 18.46 15.90 4.65
CA ALA A 27 18.55 17.22 5.28
C ALA A 27 17.90 17.24 6.69
N LEU A 28 16.76 16.52 6.86
CA LEU A 28 16.07 16.43 8.15
C LEU A 28 16.63 15.28 9.00
N PRO A 29 16.65 15.41 10.34
CA PRO A 29 17.00 14.30 11.20
C PRO A 29 15.99 13.16 11.09
N LEU A 30 16.45 11.93 11.31
CA LEU A 30 15.57 10.77 11.43
C LEU A 30 14.70 10.89 12.69
N ARG A 31 13.42 10.51 12.59
CA ARG A 31 12.41 10.59 13.65
C ARG A 31 12.01 9.23 14.19
N VAL A 32 11.91 8.25 13.30
CA VAL A 32 11.42 6.89 13.57
C VAL A 32 12.42 5.84 13.15
N LEU A 33 13.02 6.00 11.98
CA LEU A 33 14.01 5.06 11.45
C LEU A 33 15.36 5.27 12.16
N GLY A 34 16.06 4.16 12.42
CA GLY A 34 17.48 4.22 12.74
C GLY A 34 18.34 4.45 11.49
N GLU A 35 19.62 4.77 11.68
CA GLU A 35 20.55 4.93 10.54
C GLU A 35 20.67 3.65 9.72
N ASP A 36 20.69 2.49 10.38
CA ASP A 36 20.75 1.19 9.70
C ASP A 36 19.46 0.89 8.91
N ASP A 37 18.29 1.26 9.45
CA ASP A 37 17.00 1.13 8.77
C ASP A 37 16.96 2.00 7.49
N PHE A 38 17.44 3.24 7.63
CA PHE A 38 17.48 4.15 6.50
C PHE A 38 18.50 3.71 5.44
N ALA A 39 19.66 3.21 5.84
CA ALA A 39 20.66 2.64 4.93
C ALA A 39 20.10 1.40 4.21
N HIS A 40 19.36 0.54 4.92
CA HIS A 40 18.69 -0.62 4.33
C HIS A 40 17.64 -0.17 3.29
N TRP A 41 16.81 0.83 3.62
CA TRP A 41 15.87 1.44 2.68
C TRP A 41 16.56 1.94 1.40
N GLN A 42 17.62 2.72 1.54
CA GLN A 42 18.33 3.26 0.39
C GLN A 42 18.92 2.16 -0.51
N ARG A 43 19.41 1.09 0.09
CA ARG A 43 20.06 -0.01 -0.62
C ARG A 43 19.05 -0.96 -1.27
N TYR A 44 18.05 -1.39 -0.51
CA TYR A 44 17.15 -2.49 -0.89
C TYR A 44 15.73 -2.06 -1.26
N GLY A 45 15.41 -0.79 -1.10
CA GLY A 45 14.13 -0.21 -1.52
C GLY A 45 12.96 -0.49 -0.59
N TYR A 46 13.18 -1.04 0.61
CA TYR A 46 12.13 -1.21 1.61
C TYR A 46 12.68 -1.11 3.03
N VAL A 47 11.78 -0.86 3.97
CA VAL A 47 12.06 -0.91 5.41
C VAL A 47 10.81 -1.37 6.16
N VAL A 48 10.99 -2.05 7.31
CA VAL A 48 9.89 -2.42 8.20
C VAL A 48 9.99 -1.62 9.49
N VAL A 49 9.05 -0.71 9.68
CA VAL A 49 8.86 0.06 10.92
C VAL A 49 8.13 -0.83 11.91
N ARG A 50 8.83 -1.33 12.90
CA ARG A 50 8.27 -2.19 13.94
C ARG A 50 7.36 -1.40 14.87
N ASN A 51 6.21 -2.00 15.24
CA ASN A 51 5.22 -1.39 16.13
C ASN A 51 4.84 0.04 15.71
N ALA A 52 4.54 0.24 14.43
CA ALA A 52 4.11 1.53 13.89
C ALA A 52 2.78 1.98 14.50
N ILE A 53 1.92 1.03 14.86
CA ILE A 53 0.70 1.23 15.67
C ILE A 53 0.64 0.20 16.80
N SER A 54 -0.24 0.43 17.77
CA SER A 54 -0.49 -0.53 18.83
C SER A 54 -1.25 -1.77 18.34
N LEU A 55 -1.10 -2.88 19.03
CA LEU A 55 -1.89 -4.10 18.74
C LEU A 55 -3.40 -3.85 18.87
N THR A 56 -3.82 -2.97 19.79
CA THR A 56 -5.23 -2.60 19.95
C THR A 56 -5.76 -1.88 18.70
N GLN A 57 -5.00 -0.96 18.11
CA GLN A 57 -5.38 -0.30 16.86
C GLN A 57 -5.42 -1.28 15.69
N ALA A 58 -4.41 -2.15 15.58
CA ALA A 58 -4.38 -3.20 14.55
C ALA A 58 -5.61 -4.10 14.64
N GLN A 59 -5.94 -4.58 15.85
CA GLN A 59 -7.09 -5.44 16.10
C GLN A 59 -8.42 -4.73 15.80
N ALA A 60 -8.58 -3.47 16.21
CA ALA A 60 -9.80 -2.71 15.94
C ALA A 60 -10.06 -2.56 14.43
N THR A 61 -9.01 -2.32 13.65
CA THR A 61 -9.14 -2.26 12.18
C THR A 61 -9.42 -3.65 11.60
N ALA A 62 -8.75 -4.69 12.08
CA ALA A 62 -8.99 -6.06 11.62
C ALA A 62 -10.45 -6.50 11.91
N ASP A 63 -10.98 -6.23 13.10
CA ASP A 63 -12.36 -6.55 13.46
C ASP A 63 -13.37 -5.82 12.58
N PHE A 64 -13.12 -4.54 12.27
CA PHE A 64 -13.92 -3.79 11.29
C PHE A 64 -13.90 -4.47 9.91
N LEU A 65 -12.75 -4.92 9.43
CA LEU A 65 -12.65 -5.56 8.11
C LEU A 65 -13.40 -6.89 8.04
N TRP A 66 -13.38 -7.70 9.11
CA TRP A 66 -14.18 -8.92 9.22
C TRP A 66 -15.68 -8.60 9.15
N GLU A 67 -16.14 -7.62 9.93
CA GLU A 67 -17.54 -7.16 9.89
C GLU A 67 -17.92 -6.65 8.50
N PHE A 68 -17.08 -5.79 7.92
CA PHE A 68 -17.36 -5.18 6.61
C PHE A 68 -17.44 -6.22 5.48
N GLN A 69 -16.68 -7.30 5.56
CA GLN A 69 -16.72 -8.41 4.62
C GLN A 69 -17.81 -9.44 4.94
N GLU A 70 -18.60 -9.25 6.00
CA GLU A 70 -19.64 -10.19 6.47
C GLU A 70 -19.06 -11.60 6.71
N MET A 71 -17.84 -11.66 7.23
CA MET A 71 -17.13 -12.89 7.58
C MET A 71 -16.93 -12.98 9.08
N ASP A 72 -17.08 -14.18 9.65
CA ASP A 72 -16.72 -14.45 11.04
C ASP A 72 -15.28 -14.97 11.10
N LYS A 73 -14.42 -14.29 11.86
CA LYS A 73 -13.01 -14.66 12.04
C LYS A 73 -12.82 -16.04 12.65
N ASN A 74 -13.83 -16.56 13.35
CA ASN A 74 -13.80 -17.87 14.03
C ASN A 74 -14.52 -18.97 13.24
N ASP A 75 -15.17 -18.63 12.13
CA ASP A 75 -15.89 -19.57 11.29
C ASP A 75 -15.36 -19.56 9.84
N PRO A 76 -14.41 -20.47 9.51
CA PRO A 76 -13.84 -20.56 8.17
C PRO A 76 -14.86 -20.83 7.05
N GLU A 77 -16.04 -21.37 7.35
CA GLU A 77 -17.08 -21.59 6.33
C GLU A 77 -17.58 -20.24 5.76
N THR A 78 -17.50 -19.18 6.54
CA THR A 78 -17.87 -17.82 6.08
C THR A 78 -16.82 -17.19 5.15
N TRP A 79 -15.59 -17.70 5.12
CA TRP A 79 -14.47 -17.10 4.39
C TRP A 79 -14.46 -17.41 2.89
N SER A 80 -15.16 -18.47 2.49
CA SER A 80 -15.25 -18.92 1.09
C SER A 80 -16.36 -18.22 0.30
N ARG A 81 -16.96 -17.18 0.83
CA ARG A 81 -18.01 -16.42 0.14
C ARG A 81 -17.47 -15.80 -1.16
N PRO A 82 -18.28 -15.77 -2.23
CA PRO A 82 -17.93 -15.06 -3.45
C PRO A 82 -17.60 -13.58 -3.13
N GLN A 83 -16.69 -13.01 -3.88
CA GLN A 83 -16.47 -11.56 -3.85
C GLN A 83 -17.80 -10.83 -4.08
N LEU A 84 -18.00 -9.73 -3.36
CA LEU A 84 -19.24 -8.93 -3.46
C LEU A 84 -19.38 -8.20 -4.79
N ARG A 85 -18.35 -8.21 -5.59
CA ARG A 85 -18.31 -7.60 -6.91
C ARG A 85 -17.53 -8.49 -7.89
N ASP A 86 -17.91 -8.43 -9.14
CA ASP A 86 -17.08 -8.88 -10.25
C ASP A 86 -16.17 -7.73 -10.69
N HIS A 87 -14.88 -7.98 -10.77
CA HIS A 87 -13.90 -7.00 -11.15
C HIS A 87 -12.98 -7.56 -12.23
N ALA A 88 -12.69 -6.73 -13.25
CA ALA A 88 -11.84 -7.13 -14.38
C ALA A 88 -10.38 -7.45 -13.95
N MET A 89 -9.91 -6.88 -12.84
CA MET A 89 -8.57 -7.16 -12.29
C MET A 89 -8.63 -8.39 -11.40
N THR A 90 -8.17 -9.52 -11.92
CA THR A 90 -8.20 -10.82 -11.24
C THR A 90 -7.47 -10.81 -9.89
N GLU A 91 -6.35 -10.07 -9.78
CA GLU A 91 -5.61 -9.95 -8.52
C GLU A 91 -6.44 -9.29 -7.41
N LEU A 92 -7.30 -8.33 -7.72
CA LEU A 92 -8.15 -7.69 -6.72
C LEU A 92 -9.20 -8.66 -6.17
N ASN A 93 -9.72 -9.53 -7.02
CA ASN A 93 -10.68 -10.55 -6.61
C ASN A 93 -10.00 -11.67 -5.79
N ASN A 94 -8.81 -12.09 -6.19
CA ASN A 94 -8.12 -13.24 -5.60
C ASN A 94 -7.27 -12.86 -4.37
N SER A 95 -6.80 -11.63 -4.27
CA SER A 95 -5.95 -11.16 -3.17
C SER A 95 -6.71 -10.63 -1.96
N GLY A 96 -8.05 -10.60 -1.99
CA GLY A 96 -8.89 -10.21 -0.85
C GLY A 96 -8.99 -8.71 -0.60
N MET A 97 -9.01 -7.88 -1.65
CA MET A 97 -9.19 -6.44 -1.51
C MET A 97 -10.55 -6.09 -0.90
N VAL A 98 -10.55 -5.17 0.08
CA VAL A 98 -11.73 -4.69 0.80
C VAL A 98 -12.01 -3.25 0.38
N GLU A 99 -13.20 -2.99 -0.16
CA GLU A 99 -13.61 -1.67 -0.67
C GLU A 99 -14.10 -0.73 0.43
N ALA A 100 -13.34 -0.64 1.52
CA ALA A 100 -13.50 0.32 2.60
C ALA A 100 -12.35 1.34 2.57
N TYR A 101 -12.67 2.62 2.74
CA TYR A 101 -11.75 3.74 2.54
C TYR A 101 -11.67 4.71 3.71
N HIS A 102 -12.78 4.94 4.40
CA HIS A 102 -12.92 6.10 5.30
C HIS A 102 -13.39 5.75 6.72
N HIS A 103 -13.43 4.46 7.08
CA HIS A 103 -13.79 4.09 8.45
C HIS A 103 -12.83 4.71 9.48
N GLN A 104 -13.34 5.04 10.68
CA GLN A 104 -12.55 5.70 11.73
C GLN A 104 -11.25 4.99 12.04
N THR A 105 -11.27 3.66 12.22
CA THR A 105 -10.06 2.88 12.55
C THR A 105 -8.99 2.99 11.46
N MET A 106 -9.39 3.10 10.19
CA MET A 106 -8.45 3.29 9.07
C MET A 106 -7.84 4.69 9.06
N TRP A 107 -8.62 5.71 9.46
CA TRP A 107 -8.11 7.07 9.62
C TRP A 107 -7.22 7.22 10.86
N ASP A 108 -7.54 6.53 11.96
CA ASP A 108 -6.67 6.51 13.15
C ASP A 108 -5.28 6.00 12.82
N ASN A 109 -5.18 5.01 11.94
CA ASN A 109 -3.90 4.52 11.45
C ASN A 109 -3.22 5.54 10.52
N ARG A 110 -3.93 6.14 9.55
CA ARG A 110 -3.38 7.12 8.60
C ARG A 110 -2.82 8.36 9.27
N GLN A 111 -3.48 8.80 10.34
CA GLN A 111 -3.07 10.00 11.10
C GLN A 111 -2.21 9.69 12.33
N CYS A 112 -1.73 8.46 12.46
CA CYS A 112 -0.80 8.08 13.52
C CYS A 112 0.53 8.82 13.34
N PRO A 113 1.01 9.60 14.34
CA PRO A 113 2.24 10.37 14.21
C PRO A 113 3.47 9.52 13.85
N ARG A 114 3.57 8.31 14.42
CA ARG A 114 4.70 7.42 14.13
C ARG A 114 4.73 6.94 12.67
N ILE A 115 3.56 6.68 12.06
CA ILE A 115 3.45 6.37 10.64
C ILE A 115 3.86 7.58 9.80
N TYR A 116 3.31 8.76 10.10
CA TYR A 116 3.66 10.00 9.41
C TYR A 116 5.16 10.29 9.49
N ASP A 117 5.75 10.23 10.68
CA ASP A 117 7.17 10.51 10.88
C ASP A 117 8.08 9.52 10.14
N ALA A 118 7.68 8.25 9.99
CA ALA A 118 8.41 7.29 9.17
C ALA A 118 8.42 7.68 7.68
N PHE A 119 7.31 8.21 7.15
CA PHE A 119 7.29 8.74 5.79
C PHE A 119 8.04 10.06 5.64
N VAL A 120 8.09 10.91 6.69
CA VAL A 120 8.96 12.10 6.72
C VAL A 120 10.43 11.69 6.63
N ASP A 121 10.83 10.63 7.31
CA ASP A 121 12.18 10.09 7.21
C ASP A 121 12.54 9.66 5.78
N ILE A 122 11.59 9.07 5.07
CA ILE A 122 11.78 8.59 3.70
C ILE A 122 11.79 9.75 2.68
N TRP A 123 10.84 10.67 2.78
CA TRP A 123 10.69 11.78 1.83
C TRP A 123 11.59 12.98 2.13
N ASP A 124 12.19 13.05 3.32
CA ASP A 124 13.00 14.16 3.82
C ASP A 124 12.25 15.52 3.79
N ARG A 125 10.94 15.48 4.06
CA ARG A 125 10.07 16.64 4.09
C ARG A 125 8.81 16.37 4.94
N GLU A 126 8.23 17.44 5.49
CA GLU A 126 7.08 17.35 6.39
C GLU A 126 5.73 17.48 5.67
N ASP A 127 5.66 18.22 4.58
CA ASP A 127 4.44 18.50 3.85
C ASP A 127 4.02 17.32 2.97
N LEU A 128 3.39 16.34 3.61
CA LEU A 128 2.93 15.10 2.99
C LEU A 128 1.40 15.00 2.98
N TRP A 129 0.86 14.32 1.97
CA TRP A 129 -0.51 13.84 1.94
C TRP A 129 -0.53 12.32 2.03
N VAL A 130 -1.53 11.80 2.76
CA VAL A 130 -1.76 10.34 2.85
C VAL A 130 -2.67 9.86 1.73
N SER A 131 -2.44 8.66 1.22
CA SER A 131 -3.32 8.04 0.23
C SER A 131 -4.71 7.73 0.80
N ILE A 132 -5.74 7.90 -0.02
CA ILE A 132 -7.06 7.34 0.22
C ILE A 132 -7.07 5.98 -0.48
N ASP A 133 -6.72 4.95 0.26
CA ASP A 133 -6.56 3.59 -0.25
C ASP A 133 -7.31 2.58 0.63
N ARG A 134 -7.31 1.34 0.24
CA ARG A 134 -8.10 0.24 0.79
C ARG A 134 -7.36 -0.54 1.87
N ALA A 135 -8.04 -1.59 2.30
CA ALA A 135 -7.48 -2.66 3.10
C ALA A 135 -7.53 -3.99 2.33
N ASN A 136 -6.97 -5.01 2.95
CA ASN A 136 -6.92 -6.36 2.44
C ASN A 136 -7.25 -7.35 3.55
N LEU A 137 -8.17 -8.26 3.28
CA LEU A 137 -8.48 -9.41 4.09
C LEU A 137 -8.39 -10.64 3.19
N ASN A 138 -7.20 -11.25 3.13
CA ASN A 138 -6.92 -12.41 2.30
C ASN A 138 -6.99 -13.68 3.14
N THR A 139 -8.12 -14.37 3.04
CA THR A 139 -8.32 -15.71 3.63
C THR A 139 -7.50 -16.75 2.87
N PRO A 140 -7.33 -17.99 3.38
CA PRO A 140 -6.58 -19.04 2.71
C PRO A 140 -6.96 -19.21 1.24
N ASN A 141 -5.97 -19.30 0.36
CA ASN A 141 -6.17 -19.46 -1.08
C ASN A 141 -6.35 -20.94 -1.41
N VAL A 142 -7.59 -21.43 -1.33
CA VAL A 142 -7.94 -22.83 -1.57
C VAL A 142 -9.05 -22.97 -2.62
N GLY A 143 -9.05 -24.09 -3.32
CA GLY A 143 -10.09 -24.41 -4.31
C GLY A 143 -10.20 -23.39 -5.44
N LYS A 144 -11.38 -22.81 -5.67
CA LYS A 144 -11.65 -21.84 -6.73
C LYS A 144 -10.91 -20.50 -6.56
N ARG A 145 -10.33 -20.27 -5.40
CA ARG A 145 -9.50 -19.09 -5.09
C ARG A 145 -8.01 -19.38 -5.19
N ALA A 146 -7.62 -20.39 -5.96
CA ALA A 146 -6.21 -20.70 -6.18
C ALA A 146 -5.49 -19.45 -6.72
N PHE A 147 -4.46 -19.04 -5.99
CA PHE A 147 -3.65 -17.87 -6.29
C PHE A 147 -2.21 -18.17 -5.84
N ASP A 148 -1.27 -18.11 -6.76
CA ASP A 148 0.13 -18.47 -6.49
C ASP A 148 0.99 -17.29 -6.06
N GLY A 149 0.43 -16.07 -6.09
CA GLY A 149 1.16 -14.83 -5.89
C GLY A 149 1.73 -14.29 -7.21
N PHE A 150 2.37 -13.13 -7.12
CA PHE A 150 2.99 -12.48 -8.27
C PHE A 150 4.10 -11.52 -7.82
N ILE A 151 4.95 -11.11 -8.79
CA ILE A 151 5.90 -10.01 -8.67
C ILE A 151 5.62 -9.01 -9.81
N HIS A 152 5.61 -7.72 -9.48
CA HIS A 152 5.37 -6.63 -10.43
C HIS A 152 6.00 -5.32 -9.96
N TRP A 153 5.91 -4.32 -10.80
CA TRP A 153 6.09 -2.91 -10.44
C TRP A 153 4.76 -2.19 -10.64
N ASP A 154 4.43 -1.26 -9.75
CA ASP A 154 3.28 -0.36 -9.93
C ASP A 154 3.57 0.78 -10.89
N GLU A 155 4.84 1.03 -11.17
CA GLU A 155 5.31 2.09 -12.05
C GLU A 155 5.88 1.52 -13.36
N ASP A 156 5.76 2.32 -14.41
CA ASP A 156 6.35 2.01 -15.72
C ASP A 156 7.86 2.20 -15.68
N THR A 157 8.58 1.11 -15.57
CA THR A 157 10.04 1.10 -15.50
C THR A 157 10.75 1.41 -16.83
N SER A 158 10.00 1.69 -17.90
CA SER A 158 10.54 2.18 -19.19
C SER A 158 10.58 3.70 -19.28
N GLN A 159 9.86 4.42 -18.40
CA GLN A 159 9.83 5.88 -18.41
C GLN A 159 11.19 6.51 -18.09
N ARG A 160 11.45 7.66 -18.69
CA ARG A 160 12.63 8.49 -18.38
C ARG A 160 12.20 9.95 -18.24
N PRO A 161 12.48 10.60 -17.09
CA PRO A 161 13.07 10.06 -15.88
C PRO A 161 12.17 8.97 -15.25
N LEU A 162 12.77 8.09 -14.44
CA LEU A 162 12.03 7.07 -13.71
C LEU A 162 11.05 7.73 -12.73
N PRO A 163 9.84 7.21 -12.59
CA PRO A 163 8.89 7.73 -11.61
C PRO A 163 9.40 7.51 -10.18
N ILE A 164 9.00 8.40 -9.28
CA ILE A 164 9.33 8.35 -7.86
C ILE A 164 8.02 8.21 -7.09
N ASN A 165 7.86 7.11 -6.38
CA ASN A 165 6.72 6.89 -5.51
C ASN A 165 7.13 5.99 -4.34
N VAL A 166 6.39 6.09 -3.24
CA VAL A 166 6.58 5.30 -2.03
C VAL A 166 5.25 4.77 -1.58
N GLN A 167 5.21 3.50 -1.27
CA GLN A 167 4.00 2.84 -0.79
C GLN A 167 4.22 2.21 0.58
N GLY A 168 3.12 1.94 1.28
CA GLY A 168 3.19 1.31 2.58
C GLY A 168 2.09 0.28 2.80
N VAL A 169 2.45 -0.76 3.53
CA VAL A 169 1.59 -1.86 3.94
C VAL A 169 1.64 -1.99 5.46
N LEU A 170 0.56 -1.59 6.12
CA LEU A 170 0.38 -1.77 7.56
C LEU A 170 -0.19 -3.17 7.82
N SER A 171 0.55 -4.01 8.53
CA SER A 171 0.10 -5.34 8.90
C SER A 171 -0.88 -5.27 10.07
N LEU A 172 -2.05 -5.86 9.92
CA LEU A 172 -3.10 -5.92 10.96
C LEU A 172 -3.20 -7.31 11.62
N ALA A 173 -2.47 -8.27 11.08
CA ALA A 173 -2.30 -9.61 11.63
C ALA A 173 -0.86 -10.07 11.36
N ASP A 174 -0.36 -11.01 12.16
CA ASP A 174 0.96 -11.58 11.95
C ASP A 174 1.02 -12.30 10.59
N THR A 175 2.11 -12.08 9.86
CA THR A 175 2.39 -12.79 8.62
C THR A 175 3.61 -13.68 8.78
N THR A 176 3.48 -14.91 8.32
CA THR A 176 4.56 -15.90 8.23
C THR A 176 4.85 -16.23 6.78
N ASP A 177 5.74 -17.16 6.55
CA ASP A 177 5.99 -17.66 5.20
C ASP A 177 4.77 -18.32 4.56
N GLU A 178 3.82 -18.83 5.36
CA GLU A 178 2.63 -19.54 4.90
C GLU A 178 1.39 -18.64 4.77
N THR A 179 1.27 -17.59 5.59
CA THR A 179 0.07 -16.72 5.61
C THR A 179 -0.06 -15.79 4.41
N GLY A 180 0.81 -15.88 3.42
CA GLY A 180 0.88 -14.90 2.36
C GLY A 180 1.66 -13.65 2.82
N GLY A 181 1.34 -12.49 2.25
CA GLY A 181 2.00 -11.23 2.61
C GLY A 181 3.06 -10.80 1.60
N PHE A 182 3.78 -9.77 1.96
CA PHE A 182 4.70 -9.08 1.06
C PHE A 182 5.91 -9.95 0.69
N GLN A 183 6.28 -9.88 -0.58
CA GLN A 183 7.53 -10.42 -1.12
C GLN A 183 8.14 -9.44 -2.13
N CYS A 184 9.45 -9.47 -2.30
CA CYS A 184 10.14 -8.53 -3.18
C CYS A 184 11.48 -9.10 -3.67
N VAL A 185 12.11 -8.38 -4.59
CA VAL A 185 13.43 -8.71 -5.17
C VAL A 185 14.39 -7.56 -4.88
N PRO A 186 14.92 -7.46 -3.63
CA PRO A 186 15.72 -6.30 -3.19
C PRO A 186 17.05 -6.17 -3.94
N GLU A 187 17.68 -7.26 -4.33
CA GLU A 187 18.93 -7.21 -5.10
C GLU A 187 18.69 -6.66 -6.52
N LEU A 188 17.49 -6.84 -7.08
CA LEU A 188 17.12 -6.20 -8.34
C LEU A 188 17.01 -4.68 -8.15
N PHE A 189 16.44 -4.22 -7.04
CA PHE A 189 16.37 -2.79 -6.74
C PHE A 189 17.78 -2.20 -6.55
N GLU A 190 18.66 -2.86 -5.81
CA GLU A 190 20.04 -2.45 -5.61
C GLU A 190 20.78 -2.28 -6.95
N ASN A 191 20.61 -3.24 -7.85
CA ASN A 191 21.31 -3.31 -9.14
C ASN A 191 20.46 -2.82 -10.32
N PHE A 192 19.37 -2.09 -10.07
CA PHE A 192 18.34 -1.78 -11.08
C PHE A 192 18.89 -1.09 -12.33
N ALA A 193 19.80 -0.13 -12.19
CA ALA A 193 20.39 0.58 -13.32
C ALA A 193 21.21 -0.36 -14.21
N ALA A 194 22.09 -1.17 -13.61
CA ALA A 194 22.92 -2.15 -14.34
C ALA A 194 22.05 -3.25 -14.99
N TRP A 195 21.00 -3.70 -14.30
CA TRP A 195 20.07 -4.66 -14.88
C TRP A 195 19.32 -4.08 -16.09
N LEU A 196 18.93 -2.81 -16.07
CA LEU A 196 18.26 -2.17 -17.20
C LEU A 196 19.13 -2.12 -18.48
N GLU A 197 20.47 -2.06 -18.36
CA GLU A 197 21.39 -2.08 -19.49
C GLU A 197 21.41 -3.44 -20.20
N THR A 198 21.10 -4.50 -19.48
CA THR A 198 21.12 -5.88 -19.98
C THR A 198 19.72 -6.49 -20.15
N ALA A 199 18.68 -5.78 -19.73
CA ALA A 199 17.31 -6.26 -19.79
C ALA A 199 16.87 -6.45 -21.26
N PRO A 200 16.09 -7.51 -21.56
CA PRO A 200 15.64 -7.80 -22.91
C PRO A 200 14.89 -6.63 -23.55
N GLU A 201 15.13 -6.37 -24.82
CA GLU A 201 14.35 -5.42 -25.61
C GLU A 201 12.89 -5.90 -25.68
N GLY A 202 11.94 -4.99 -25.44
CA GLY A 202 10.51 -5.34 -25.44
C GLY A 202 10.00 -6.02 -24.17
N ARG A 203 10.82 -6.08 -23.08
CA ARG A 203 10.35 -6.57 -21.78
C ARG A 203 9.09 -5.87 -21.30
N ASN A 204 8.32 -6.56 -20.49
CA ASN A 204 7.18 -5.91 -19.81
C ASN A 204 7.69 -4.88 -18.77
N PRO A 205 7.34 -3.59 -18.88
CA PRO A 205 7.82 -2.57 -17.95
C PRO A 205 7.21 -2.66 -16.55
N PHE A 206 6.12 -3.43 -16.40
CA PHE A 206 5.41 -3.62 -15.12
C PHE A 206 5.64 -4.98 -14.47
N ARG A 207 6.26 -5.94 -15.19
CA ARG A 207 6.48 -7.29 -14.65
C ARG A 207 7.86 -7.81 -15.04
N PRO A 208 8.73 -8.10 -14.06
CA PRO A 208 9.95 -8.82 -14.35
C PRO A 208 9.64 -10.27 -14.71
N ASP A 209 10.41 -10.85 -15.60
CA ASP A 209 10.39 -12.29 -15.83
C ASP A 209 11.16 -12.96 -14.69
N MET A 210 10.42 -13.63 -13.81
CA MET A 210 11.02 -14.24 -12.62
C MET A 210 11.73 -15.56 -12.91
N ASP A 211 11.44 -16.21 -14.04
CA ASP A 211 12.13 -17.45 -14.46
C ASP A 211 13.54 -17.14 -15.01
N GLU A 212 13.72 -15.95 -15.57
CA GLU A 212 15.02 -15.47 -16.07
C GLU A 212 15.74 -14.52 -15.07
N MET A 213 15.11 -14.21 -13.92
CA MET A 213 15.65 -13.26 -12.95
C MET A 213 16.84 -13.86 -12.18
N PRO A 214 18.03 -13.22 -12.23
CA PRO A 214 19.21 -13.74 -11.52
C PRO A 214 19.16 -13.49 -10.00
N TYR A 215 18.18 -12.75 -9.53
CA TYR A 215 18.04 -12.38 -8.11
C TYR A 215 16.88 -13.12 -7.45
N PRO A 216 17.06 -13.61 -6.20
CA PRO A 216 16.03 -14.34 -5.50
C PRO A 216 14.87 -13.44 -5.07
N CYS A 217 13.69 -14.02 -4.94
CA CYS A 217 12.54 -13.39 -4.31
C CYS A 217 12.60 -13.59 -2.78
N HIS A 218 12.55 -12.51 -2.04
CA HIS A 218 12.58 -12.50 -0.58
C HIS A 218 11.17 -12.35 0.01
N ARG A 219 10.89 -13.11 1.05
CA ARG A 219 9.67 -13.00 1.85
C ARG A 219 9.92 -12.07 3.03
N VAL A 220 8.98 -11.16 3.29
CA VAL A 220 9.10 -10.21 4.39
C VAL A 220 8.01 -10.48 5.42
N PRO A 221 8.30 -11.25 6.48
CA PRO A 221 7.34 -11.48 7.57
C PRO A 221 7.17 -10.21 8.40
N MET A 222 5.93 -9.95 8.83
CA MET A 222 5.56 -8.82 9.67
C MET A 222 4.70 -9.27 10.84
N GLN A 223 4.75 -8.53 11.94
CA GLN A 223 3.82 -8.66 13.04
C GLN A 223 2.66 -7.67 12.90
N ALA A 224 1.56 -7.94 13.58
CA ALA A 224 0.47 -6.98 13.67
C ALA A 224 0.97 -5.66 14.28
N GLY A 225 0.65 -4.54 13.61
CA GLY A 225 1.13 -3.21 13.95
C GLY A 225 2.42 -2.77 13.25
N ASP A 226 3.10 -3.64 12.50
CA ASP A 226 4.27 -3.28 11.69
C ASP A 226 3.84 -2.59 10.39
N LEU A 227 4.59 -1.56 9.99
CA LEU A 227 4.44 -0.89 8.70
C LEU A 227 5.66 -1.18 7.81
N LEU A 228 5.44 -1.81 6.69
CA LEU A 228 6.42 -1.91 5.63
C LEU A 228 6.27 -0.72 4.70
N ILE A 229 7.37 0.01 4.44
CA ILE A 229 7.42 1.09 3.44
C ILE A 229 8.36 0.63 2.32
N PHE A 230 7.97 0.83 1.06
CA PHE A 230 8.79 0.42 -0.08
C PHE A 230 8.74 1.42 -1.24
N ASN A 231 9.83 1.45 -1.99
CA ASN A 231 9.99 2.26 -3.20
C ASN A 231 9.27 1.59 -4.37
N SER A 232 8.58 2.36 -5.19
CA SER A 232 7.83 1.85 -6.35
C SER A 232 8.69 1.15 -7.42
N LEU A 233 10.00 1.39 -7.43
CA LEU A 233 10.95 0.66 -8.28
C LEU A 233 11.40 -0.69 -7.69
N LEU A 234 11.02 -1.01 -6.46
CA LEU A 234 11.19 -2.34 -5.91
C LEU A 234 10.22 -3.31 -6.58
N ALA A 235 10.72 -4.29 -7.29
CA ALA A 235 9.89 -5.38 -7.79
C ALA A 235 9.32 -6.16 -6.62
N HIS A 236 7.99 -6.19 -6.49
CA HIS A 236 7.30 -6.68 -5.31
C HIS A 236 5.97 -7.35 -5.65
N GLY A 237 5.35 -7.93 -4.65
CA GLY A 237 4.04 -8.53 -4.78
C GLY A 237 3.58 -9.22 -3.51
N ILE A 238 2.55 -10.03 -3.65
CA ILE A 238 2.00 -10.81 -2.54
C ILE A 238 2.13 -12.30 -2.83
N ARG A 239 2.35 -13.07 -1.77
CA ARG A 239 2.36 -14.53 -1.81
C ARG A 239 0.95 -15.09 -1.69
N ALA A 240 0.76 -16.33 -2.14
CA ALA A 240 -0.41 -17.12 -1.80
C ALA A 240 -0.52 -17.31 -0.28
N ASN A 241 -1.72 -17.23 0.26
CA ASN A 241 -2.01 -17.62 1.63
C ASN A 241 -2.28 -19.14 1.68
N ARG A 242 -1.31 -19.90 2.13
CA ARG A 242 -1.37 -21.36 2.27
C ARG A 242 -1.58 -21.82 3.71
N SER A 243 -1.76 -20.87 4.62
CA SER A 243 -2.04 -21.13 6.04
C SER A 243 -3.51 -21.41 6.29
N ASN A 244 -3.86 -21.53 7.56
CA ASN A 244 -5.25 -21.64 8.05
C ASN A 244 -5.78 -20.33 8.66
N SER A 245 -5.07 -19.22 8.48
CA SER A 245 -5.44 -17.90 9.02
C SER A 245 -5.48 -16.85 7.92
N ALA A 246 -6.18 -15.74 8.15
CA ALA A 246 -6.24 -14.65 7.20
C ALA A 246 -5.00 -13.74 7.30
N ARG A 247 -4.49 -13.29 6.15
CA ARG A 247 -3.60 -12.14 6.06
C ARG A 247 -4.46 -10.89 6.03
N ILE A 248 -4.20 -9.93 6.93
CA ILE A 248 -4.97 -8.69 7.02
C ILE A 248 -3.99 -7.50 6.99
N ALA A 249 -4.27 -6.53 6.14
CA ALA A 249 -3.43 -5.33 6.01
C ALA A 249 -4.24 -4.11 5.58
N GLN A 250 -3.71 -2.91 5.88
CA GLN A 250 -4.19 -1.65 5.32
C GLN A 250 -3.08 -1.03 4.47
N TYR A 251 -3.44 -0.47 3.31
CA TYR A 251 -2.49 0.25 2.47
C TYR A 251 -2.46 1.72 2.88
N ILE A 252 -1.28 2.20 3.25
CA ILE A 252 -1.03 3.58 3.68
C ILE A 252 0.22 4.07 2.98
N SER A 253 0.04 4.95 2.02
CA SER A 253 1.15 5.60 1.32
C SER A 253 1.12 7.09 1.61
N MET A 254 2.28 7.74 1.61
CA MET A 254 2.36 9.20 1.69
C MET A 254 3.26 9.72 0.59
N ALA A 255 2.92 10.91 0.09
CA ALA A 255 3.65 11.60 -0.95
C ALA A 255 3.63 13.11 -0.71
N PRO A 256 4.57 13.87 -1.32
CA PRO A 256 4.58 15.32 -1.23
C PRO A 256 3.22 15.94 -1.54
N ALA A 257 2.80 16.88 -0.69
CA ALA A 257 1.50 17.53 -0.80
C ALA A 257 1.43 18.45 -2.03
N SER A 258 0.47 18.22 -2.90
CA SER A 258 0.21 19.05 -4.09
C SER A 258 -0.82 20.14 -3.79
N GLN A 259 -0.51 21.01 -2.81
CA GLN A 259 -1.44 21.98 -2.23
C GLN A 259 -1.96 23.04 -3.22
N ASP A 260 -1.30 23.23 -4.35
CA ASP A 260 -1.69 24.20 -5.38
C ASP A 260 -2.67 23.59 -6.41
N GLN A 261 -2.92 22.31 -6.35
CA GLN A 261 -3.92 21.62 -7.19
C GLN A 261 -5.30 21.67 -6.53
N ALA A 262 -6.01 22.80 -6.69
CA ALA A 262 -7.30 23.05 -6.01
C ALA A 262 -8.33 21.92 -6.25
N GLU A 263 -8.49 21.45 -7.48
CA GLU A 263 -9.42 20.36 -7.81
C GLU A 263 -9.08 19.05 -7.09
N LEU A 264 -7.80 18.77 -6.87
CA LEU A 264 -7.36 17.59 -6.15
C LEU A 264 -7.63 17.75 -4.65
N VAL A 265 -7.37 18.93 -4.08
CA VAL A 265 -7.71 19.27 -2.70
C VAL A 265 -9.21 19.08 -2.46
N ASP A 266 -10.04 19.71 -3.30
CA ASP A 266 -11.51 19.64 -3.19
C ASP A 266 -12.01 18.20 -3.29
N TRP A 267 -11.44 17.42 -4.23
CA TRP A 267 -11.78 16.01 -4.36
C TRP A 267 -11.41 15.20 -3.11
N ARG A 268 -10.23 15.39 -2.56
CA ARG A 268 -9.76 14.65 -1.38
C ARG A 268 -10.66 14.94 -0.17
N VAL A 269 -10.98 16.22 0.07
CA VAL A 269 -11.88 16.64 1.14
C VAL A 269 -13.29 16.08 0.92
N LYS A 270 -13.82 16.16 -0.31
CA LYS A 270 -15.12 15.59 -0.66
C LYS A 270 -15.15 14.08 -0.46
N SER A 271 -14.10 13.36 -0.90
CA SER A 271 -14.00 11.91 -0.74
C SER A 271 -14.10 11.50 0.72
N TRP A 272 -13.40 12.20 1.62
CA TRP A 272 -13.50 11.96 3.06
C TRP A 272 -14.87 12.34 3.62
N ASP A 273 -15.42 13.50 3.25
CA ASP A 273 -16.69 14.02 3.77
C ASP A 273 -17.87 13.12 3.39
N GLU A 274 -17.93 12.71 2.14
CA GLU A 274 -18.97 11.86 1.57
C GLU A 274 -18.63 10.36 1.63
N ARG A 275 -17.45 9.98 2.12
CA ARG A 275 -16.94 8.58 2.20
C ARG A 275 -16.94 7.89 0.84
N LEU A 276 -16.36 8.56 -0.17
CA LEU A 276 -16.28 8.06 -1.53
C LEU A 276 -14.98 7.26 -1.75
N PRO A 277 -14.98 6.24 -2.62
CA PRO A 277 -13.76 5.52 -2.98
C PRO A 277 -12.73 6.45 -3.65
N ALA A 278 -11.47 6.05 -3.67
CA ALA A 278 -10.45 6.73 -4.45
C ALA A 278 -10.82 6.74 -5.95
N ARG A 279 -10.27 7.71 -6.70
CA ARG A 279 -10.45 7.76 -8.14
C ARG A 279 -9.57 6.73 -8.84
N GLY A 280 -10.10 6.08 -9.84
CA GLY A 280 -9.37 5.17 -10.72
C GLY A 280 -10.08 3.84 -10.91
N HIS A 281 -9.71 3.15 -11.97
CA HIS A 281 -10.31 1.85 -12.33
C HIS A 281 -10.11 0.79 -11.22
N ALA A 282 -8.99 0.89 -10.49
CA ALA A 282 -8.67 -0.04 -9.40
C ALA A 282 -9.59 0.12 -8.16
N PHE A 283 -10.40 1.18 -8.06
CA PHE A 283 -11.19 1.53 -6.89
C PHE A 283 -12.70 1.58 -7.20
N PRO A 284 -13.35 0.43 -7.44
CA PRO A 284 -14.75 0.40 -7.86
C PRO A 284 -15.72 0.82 -6.74
N GLY A 285 -15.29 0.82 -5.49
CA GLY A 285 -16.13 1.12 -4.33
C GLY A 285 -16.99 -0.07 -3.87
N ASP A 286 -17.59 0.08 -2.69
CA ASP A 286 -18.52 -0.90 -2.13
C ASP A 286 -19.91 -0.75 -2.77
N PRO A 287 -20.43 -1.76 -3.49
CA PRO A 287 -21.75 -1.67 -4.12
C PRO A 287 -22.91 -1.54 -3.12
N ARG A 288 -22.68 -1.85 -1.83
CA ARG A 288 -23.66 -1.70 -0.75
C ARG A 288 -23.71 -0.29 -0.19
N ASN A 289 -22.72 0.55 -0.48
CA ASN A 289 -22.52 1.88 0.11
C ASN A 289 -22.55 1.88 1.64
N TRP A 290 -21.93 0.88 2.27
CA TRP A 290 -21.97 0.74 3.73
C TRP A 290 -21.21 1.82 4.46
N GLU A 291 -20.12 2.33 3.91
CA GLU A 291 -19.43 3.46 4.53
C GLU A 291 -20.34 4.70 4.64
N GLN A 292 -21.18 4.95 3.62
CA GLN A 292 -22.11 6.07 3.58
C GLN A 292 -23.34 5.86 4.47
N THR A 293 -23.81 4.62 4.60
CA THR A 293 -25.11 4.32 5.21
C THR A 293 -25.01 3.77 6.63
N ARG A 294 -23.91 3.14 7.02
CA ARG A 294 -23.75 2.48 8.32
C ARG A 294 -22.77 3.15 9.27
N TYR A 295 -21.78 3.87 8.73
CA TYR A 295 -20.70 4.42 9.55
C TYR A 295 -20.70 5.95 9.51
N ALA A 296 -20.30 6.56 10.62
CA ALA A 296 -20.10 8.00 10.68
C ALA A 296 -18.85 8.41 9.87
N ARG A 297 -18.80 9.67 9.48
CA ARG A 297 -17.59 10.26 8.92
C ARG A 297 -16.48 10.23 9.98
N ALA A 298 -15.28 9.84 9.58
CA ALA A 298 -14.14 9.78 10.48
C ALA A 298 -13.76 11.17 11.01
N GLU A 299 -13.43 11.24 12.29
CA GLU A 299 -12.87 12.42 12.91
C GLU A 299 -11.37 12.51 12.63
N LEU A 300 -10.91 13.70 12.31
CA LEU A 300 -9.51 13.95 12.00
C LEU A 300 -8.85 14.74 13.13
N THR A 301 -7.62 14.35 13.45
CA THR A 301 -6.72 15.17 14.26
C THR A 301 -6.20 16.36 13.43
N PRO A 302 -5.55 17.37 14.02
CA PRO A 302 -4.89 18.43 13.26
C PRO A 302 -3.88 17.90 12.22
N LEU A 303 -3.16 16.80 12.54
CA LEU A 303 -2.30 16.11 11.59
C LEU A 303 -3.13 15.45 10.47
N GLY A 304 -4.22 14.79 10.81
CA GLY A 304 -5.12 14.15 9.83
C GLY A 304 -5.71 15.15 8.85
N GLU A 305 -6.07 16.36 9.30
CA GLU A 305 -6.55 17.45 8.41
C GLU A 305 -5.49 17.89 7.41
N LYS A 306 -4.22 17.98 7.82
CA LYS A 306 -3.09 18.27 6.94
C LYS A 306 -2.81 17.11 5.97
N LEU A 307 -2.79 15.88 6.47
CA LEU A 307 -2.58 14.69 5.67
C LEU A 307 -3.69 14.46 4.63
N LEU A 308 -4.92 14.87 4.92
CA LEU A 308 -6.02 14.87 3.96
C LEU A 308 -5.87 16.00 2.92
N GLY A 309 -5.28 17.13 3.28
CA GLY A 309 -5.23 18.35 2.50
C GLY A 309 -6.34 19.35 2.83
N LYS A 310 -7.13 19.11 3.89
CA LYS A 310 -8.15 20.03 4.39
C LYS A 310 -7.53 21.25 5.05
N GLN A 311 -6.39 21.09 5.69
CA GLN A 311 -5.53 22.13 6.21
C GLN A 311 -4.22 22.18 5.42
N ARG A 312 -3.70 23.36 5.12
CA ARG A 312 -2.36 23.52 4.51
C ARG A 312 -1.26 23.22 5.52
N TRP A 313 -0.13 22.79 4.99
CA TRP A 313 1.12 22.62 5.73
C TRP A 313 1.77 23.97 6.02
#